data_74d207a2a689e952b19787ab43fbee28
#
_entry.id   74d207a2a689e952b19787ab43fbee28
#
_cell.length_a   1.000
_cell.length_b   1.000
_cell.length_c   1.000
_cell.angle_alpha   90.00
_cell.angle_beta   90.00
_cell.angle_gamma   90.00
#
_symmetry.space_group_name_H-M   'P 1'
#
loop_
_entity.id
_entity.type
_entity.pdbx_description
1 polymer ?
#
loop_
_entity_poly.entity_id
_entity_poly.type
_entity_poly.pdbx_seq_one_letter_code
_entity_poly.pdbx_strand_id
1 'polypeptide(L)'
;MTDIKTAPKARLAVNGIIIAHSPDSIIDVQFYLRYISGKIKFSPDPGFRYYKAMAREIIKGSTKPLVGELTPPGDKSVSHRSLIIGSIASGMTGVSGFLNCEDTLSTANAMRKLGIGIEINGSDVMIAGKGLSGLSEPEDVIDAGNSGTTTRLLTGLLSAQGFFTAVTGDKYLRARPMKRVVDPLRCMGAKITGREGGNKLPLAIEGGGLQGISYKLPVASAQVKSALLLAGLYSEEETEVIEPEPTRDHTERMLTYFGVKLHKKGNSIRISRQKEFAGRDISVPADLSSAAFFIVGALIHPGSELLIRNVGINPLRTGVIDVLRKMGGNIEITNERDVSGEPVGDILVKSSELHGAVIEREMIPKAIDELPVIAAAACFAEGETIIRDARELRVKETDRIKAMTAELLKLGARVTEFEDGMSISGGEPLKGARCSSWGDHRIAMAAAIAATRASGETEIEGAECVSVSFPGFFDVLRRLGN
;
A
#
# COMPACT_ATOMS: atom_id res chain seq x y z
N MET A 1 51.35 -15.20 -31.31
CA MET A 1 50.91 -16.45 -30.67
C MET A 1 51.50 -16.46 -29.28
N THR A 2 50.73 -16.06 -28.30
CA THR A 2 51.07 -16.18 -26.87
C THR A 2 49.77 -16.43 -26.12
N ASP A 3 49.77 -17.57 -25.44
CA ASP A 3 48.64 -18.15 -24.68
C ASP A 3 48.08 -17.21 -23.63
N ILE A 4 46.76 -16.99 -23.67
CA ILE A 4 46.03 -16.40 -22.57
C ILE A 4 45.60 -17.56 -21.66
N LYS A 5 46.30 -17.73 -20.53
CA LYS A 5 45.91 -18.64 -19.44
C LYS A 5 44.62 -18.13 -18.78
N THR A 6 43.66 -19.01 -18.72
CA THR A 6 42.40 -18.83 -17.97
C THR A 6 42.70 -18.60 -16.49
N ALA A 7 42.31 -17.42 -15.99
CA ALA A 7 42.32 -17.11 -14.56
C ALA A 7 41.15 -17.78 -13.84
N PRO A 8 41.32 -18.24 -12.60
CA PRO A 8 40.26 -18.93 -11.86
C PRO A 8 39.16 -17.95 -11.41
N LYS A 9 37.90 -18.41 -11.47
CA LYS A 9 36.73 -17.70 -10.99
C LYS A 9 36.86 -17.45 -9.49
N ALA A 10 37.08 -16.20 -9.08
CA ALA A 10 37.02 -15.80 -7.68
C ALA A 10 35.55 -15.61 -7.26
N ARG A 11 35.13 -16.36 -6.26
CA ARG A 11 33.87 -16.14 -5.55
C ARG A 11 34.16 -15.47 -4.21
N LEU A 12 33.69 -14.25 -4.02
CA LEU A 12 33.70 -13.60 -2.70
C LEU A 12 32.28 -13.51 -2.21
N ALA A 13 31.98 -14.17 -1.11
CA ALA A 13 30.69 -14.04 -0.41
C ALA A 13 30.91 -13.23 0.88
N VAL A 14 30.27 -12.07 0.98
CA VAL A 14 30.20 -11.28 2.21
C VAL A 14 28.72 -10.98 2.46
N ASN A 15 28.21 -11.46 3.58
CA ASN A 15 26.82 -11.24 4.05
C ASN A 15 25.71 -11.64 3.05
N GLY A 16 25.83 -12.80 2.40
CA GLY A 16 24.74 -13.34 1.57
C GLY A 16 24.61 -12.72 0.16
N ILE A 17 25.51 -11.86 -0.26
CA ILE A 17 25.52 -11.29 -1.61
C ILE A 17 26.47 -12.10 -2.49
N ILE A 18 25.92 -12.79 -3.50
CA ILE A 18 26.70 -13.51 -4.52
C ILE A 18 26.89 -12.59 -5.72
N ILE A 19 28.14 -12.22 -6.02
CA ILE A 19 28.48 -11.49 -7.24
C ILE A 19 28.89 -12.53 -8.30
N ALA A 20 28.02 -12.75 -9.29
CA ALA A 20 28.32 -13.60 -10.44
C ALA A 20 28.79 -12.76 -11.63
N HIS A 21 29.90 -13.15 -12.24
CA HIS A 21 30.47 -12.55 -13.44
C HIS A 21 29.94 -13.27 -14.70
N SER A 22 29.39 -12.51 -15.66
CA SER A 22 29.14 -13.01 -17.01
C SER A 22 30.34 -12.75 -17.92
N PRO A 23 30.67 -13.65 -18.87
CA PRO A 23 31.88 -13.54 -19.69
C PRO A 23 31.96 -12.36 -20.66
N ASP A 24 30.83 -11.64 -20.89
CA ASP A 24 30.74 -10.65 -21.98
C ASP A 24 30.65 -9.19 -21.50
N SER A 25 30.95 -8.90 -20.24
CA SER A 25 31.02 -7.53 -19.75
C SER A 25 32.28 -7.29 -18.93
N ILE A 26 33.20 -6.51 -19.52
CA ILE A 26 34.35 -5.97 -18.78
C ILE A 26 33.83 -4.85 -17.89
N ILE A 27 33.66 -5.15 -16.61
CA ILE A 27 33.43 -4.11 -15.58
C ILE A 27 34.68 -4.15 -14.70
N ASP A 28 35.50 -3.12 -14.83
CA ASP A 28 36.64 -2.89 -13.93
C ASP A 28 36.08 -2.40 -12.58
N VAL A 29 36.06 -3.30 -11.59
CA VAL A 29 35.60 -2.98 -10.24
C VAL A 29 36.84 -2.71 -9.39
N GLN A 30 37.24 -1.45 -9.26
CA GLN A 30 38.25 -1.07 -8.28
C GLN A 30 37.59 -0.87 -6.92
N PHE A 31 37.82 -1.80 -5.99
CA PHE A 31 37.45 -1.66 -4.58
C PHE A 31 38.60 -1.00 -3.81
N TYR A 32 38.36 0.15 -3.19
CA TYR A 32 39.27 0.73 -2.20
C TYR A 32 38.86 0.26 -0.79
N LEU A 33 39.67 -0.65 -0.22
CA LEU A 33 39.58 -1.05 1.19
C LEU A 33 40.53 -0.14 2.00
N ARG A 34 40.01 0.73 2.85
CA ARG A 34 40.79 1.36 3.91
C ARG A 34 40.49 0.67 5.23
N TYR A 35 41.49 0.05 5.79
CA TYR A 35 41.46 -0.54 7.13
C TYR A 35 41.93 0.54 8.12
N ILE A 36 41.03 1.03 8.99
CA ILE A 36 41.36 1.87 10.13
C ILE A 36 40.57 1.34 11.33
N SER A 37 41.28 0.91 12.37
CA SER A 37 40.75 0.52 13.70
C SER A 37 39.66 -0.60 13.69
N GLY A 38 39.89 -1.71 12.99
CA GLY A 38 39.06 -2.90 13.09
C GLY A 38 37.65 -2.82 12.50
N LYS A 39 37.29 -1.76 11.77
CA LYS A 39 35.99 -1.62 11.10
C LYS A 39 36.18 -1.36 9.60
N ILE A 40 35.59 -2.21 8.76
CA ILE A 40 35.56 -2.01 7.31
C ILE A 40 34.48 -0.95 7.00
N LYS A 41 34.90 0.21 6.47
CA LYS A 41 33.98 1.20 5.92
C LYS A 41 33.97 1.07 4.39
N PHE A 42 32.81 0.83 3.82
CA PHE A 42 32.59 0.94 2.37
C PHE A 42 32.21 2.39 2.06
N SER A 43 32.97 3.05 1.19
CA SER A 43 32.58 4.33 0.60
C SER A 43 32.23 4.05 -0.86
N PRO A 44 30.99 4.21 -1.31
CA PRO A 44 30.64 4.08 -2.71
C PRO A 44 31.14 5.30 -3.49
N ASP A 45 31.74 5.05 -4.67
CA ASP A 45 32.03 6.09 -5.65
C ASP A 45 30.69 6.74 -6.09
N PRO A 46 30.57 8.08 -6.11
CA PRO A 46 29.36 8.77 -6.54
C PRO A 46 28.89 8.46 -7.98
N GLY A 47 29.71 7.79 -8.78
CA GLY A 47 29.36 7.30 -10.12
C GLY A 47 28.72 5.89 -10.17
N PHE A 48 28.65 5.16 -9.06
CA PHE A 48 28.18 3.79 -9.05
C PHE A 48 26.65 3.73 -9.04
N ARG A 49 26.03 3.39 -10.16
CA ARG A 49 24.62 3.00 -10.20
C ARG A 49 24.50 1.56 -9.70
N TYR A 50 24.01 1.37 -8.48
CA TYR A 50 23.54 0.07 -8.04
C TYR A 50 22.38 -0.36 -8.94
N TYR A 51 22.63 -1.28 -9.87
CA TYR A 51 21.55 -2.08 -10.41
C TYR A 51 21.12 -3.05 -9.30
N LYS A 52 20.04 -2.71 -8.58
CA LYS A 52 19.37 -3.67 -7.72
C LYS A 52 18.94 -4.81 -8.65
N ALA A 53 19.60 -5.97 -8.55
CA ALA A 53 19.18 -7.13 -9.33
C ALA A 53 17.69 -7.32 -9.08
N MET A 54 16.88 -7.42 -10.14
CA MET A 54 15.45 -7.69 -9.99
C MET A 54 15.31 -9.00 -9.22
N ALA A 55 14.76 -8.95 -8.03
CA ALA A 55 14.53 -10.16 -7.25
C ALA A 55 13.51 -11.01 -8.00
N ARG A 56 13.77 -12.31 -8.06
CA ARG A 56 12.89 -13.30 -8.68
C ARG A 56 12.43 -14.25 -7.60
N GLU A 57 11.14 -14.52 -7.58
CA GLU A 57 10.55 -15.53 -6.71
C GLU A 57 10.00 -16.66 -7.56
N ILE A 58 10.28 -17.89 -7.15
CA ILE A 58 9.77 -19.10 -7.82
C ILE A 58 8.69 -19.70 -6.94
N ILE A 59 7.50 -19.81 -7.50
CA ILE A 59 6.34 -20.45 -6.87
C ILE A 59 6.12 -21.80 -7.56
N LYS A 60 6.15 -22.85 -6.76
CA LYS A 60 5.76 -24.21 -7.21
C LYS A 60 4.27 -24.42 -6.93
N GLY A 61 3.55 -24.84 -7.93
CA GLY A 61 2.15 -25.23 -7.74
C GLY A 61 2.04 -26.41 -6.77
N SER A 62 1.01 -26.38 -5.93
CA SER A 62 0.78 -27.36 -4.88
C SER A 62 -0.72 -27.69 -4.80
N THR A 63 -1.02 -28.92 -4.45
CA THR A 63 -2.38 -29.35 -4.07
C THR A 63 -2.56 -29.42 -2.56
N LYS A 64 -1.51 -29.12 -1.78
CA LYS A 64 -1.58 -29.14 -0.32
C LYS A 64 -2.52 -28.06 0.20
N PRO A 65 -3.29 -28.34 1.24
CA PRO A 65 -4.13 -27.35 1.89
C PRO A 65 -3.29 -26.28 2.60
N LEU A 66 -3.81 -25.07 2.71
CA LEU A 66 -3.28 -24.03 3.61
C LEU A 66 -3.97 -24.19 4.97
N VAL A 67 -3.23 -24.58 5.97
CA VAL A 67 -3.76 -24.88 7.32
C VAL A 67 -2.95 -24.14 8.39
N GLY A 68 -3.62 -23.66 9.41
CA GLY A 68 -2.97 -23.04 10.56
C GLY A 68 -3.49 -21.65 10.86
N GLU A 69 -2.58 -20.82 11.35
CA GLU A 69 -2.94 -19.44 11.74
C GLU A 69 -1.85 -18.46 11.32
N LEU A 70 -2.27 -17.24 10.99
CA LEU A 70 -1.35 -16.13 10.75
C LEU A 70 -1.94 -14.81 11.22
N THR A 71 -1.05 -13.85 11.53
CA THR A 71 -1.39 -12.45 11.70
C THR A 71 -0.68 -11.69 10.57
N PRO A 72 -1.40 -11.09 9.62
CA PRO A 72 -0.80 -10.23 8.60
C PRO A 72 -0.11 -9.02 9.22
N PRO A 73 0.78 -8.33 8.48
CA PRO A 73 1.34 -7.06 8.92
C PRO A 73 0.24 -6.02 9.20
N GLY A 74 0.59 -4.99 9.97
CA GLY A 74 -0.33 -3.92 10.34
C GLY A 74 -0.93 -3.20 9.12
N ASP A 75 -2.13 -2.65 9.28
CA ASP A 75 -2.82 -1.90 8.22
C ASP A 75 -2.02 -0.67 7.80
N LYS A 76 -1.69 -0.60 6.50
CA LYS A 76 -0.91 0.48 5.91
C LYS A 76 -1.58 1.84 6.08
N SER A 77 -2.88 1.91 5.86
CA SER A 77 -3.66 3.16 5.92
C SER A 77 -3.74 3.70 7.34
N VAL A 78 -3.91 2.83 8.33
CA VAL A 78 -3.91 3.18 9.76
C VAL A 78 -2.51 3.60 10.19
N SER A 79 -1.46 2.88 9.77
CA SER A 79 -0.05 3.20 10.08
C SER A 79 0.37 4.57 9.55
N HIS A 80 -0.01 4.95 8.32
CA HIS A 80 0.26 6.31 7.83
C HIS A 80 -0.39 7.38 8.69
N ARG A 81 -1.65 7.14 9.07
CA ARG A 81 -2.44 8.10 9.85
C ARG A 81 -1.97 8.22 11.28
N SER A 82 -1.51 7.12 11.89
CA SER A 82 -0.94 7.16 13.23
C SER A 82 0.27 8.10 13.29
N LEU A 83 1.14 8.05 12.26
CA LEU A 83 2.27 8.97 12.15
C LEU A 83 1.82 10.42 11.98
N ILE A 84 0.89 10.69 11.06
CA ILE A 84 0.47 12.05 10.73
C ILE A 84 -0.33 12.66 11.89
N ILE A 85 -1.36 11.97 12.38
CA ILE A 85 -2.27 12.48 13.42
C ILE A 85 -1.55 12.52 14.78
N GLY A 86 -0.75 11.48 15.12
CA GLY A 86 0.08 11.49 16.31
C GLY A 86 1.10 12.64 16.35
N SER A 87 1.62 13.04 15.18
CA SER A 87 2.58 14.15 15.09
C SER A 87 1.97 15.52 15.38
N ILE A 88 0.70 15.71 15.02
CA ILE A 88 -0.06 16.97 15.25
C ILE A 88 -0.92 16.94 16.52
N ALA A 89 -0.91 15.84 17.25
CA ALA A 89 -1.42 15.76 18.62
C ALA A 89 -0.41 16.35 19.61
N SER A 90 -0.85 16.77 20.79
CA SER A 90 0.02 17.28 21.86
C SER A 90 0.46 16.15 22.78
N GLY A 91 1.77 15.96 22.96
CA GLY A 91 2.37 14.95 23.81
C GLY A 91 2.68 13.63 23.07
N MET A 92 2.88 12.56 23.84
CA MET A 92 3.34 11.29 23.30
C MET A 92 2.19 10.47 22.71
N THR A 93 2.48 9.81 21.59
CA THR A 93 1.62 8.79 20.99
C THR A 93 2.44 7.51 20.82
N GLY A 94 2.06 6.44 21.51
CA GLY A 94 2.57 5.09 21.31
C GLY A 94 1.77 4.38 20.22
N VAL A 95 2.46 3.70 19.30
CA VAL A 95 1.80 2.90 18.24
C VAL A 95 2.33 1.49 18.29
N SER A 96 1.45 0.50 18.43
CA SER A 96 1.76 -0.93 18.34
C SER A 96 1.17 -1.53 17.08
N GLY A 97 1.79 -2.58 16.53
CA GLY A 97 1.34 -3.23 15.29
C GLY A 97 1.59 -2.41 14.01
N PHE A 98 2.44 -1.40 14.09
CA PHE A 98 2.78 -0.54 12.97
C PHE A 98 3.35 -1.33 11.78
N LEU A 99 2.89 -1.04 10.59
CA LEU A 99 3.49 -1.58 9.36
C LEU A 99 4.81 -0.86 9.05
N ASN A 100 5.92 -1.51 9.32
CA ASN A 100 7.25 -1.01 9.00
C ASN A 100 7.61 -1.38 7.55
N CYS A 101 7.30 -0.51 6.60
CA CYS A 101 7.55 -0.71 5.17
C CYS A 101 7.98 0.60 4.50
N GLU A 102 8.44 0.55 3.24
CA GLU A 102 8.97 1.73 2.53
C GLU A 102 7.96 2.89 2.49
N ASP A 103 6.67 2.61 2.27
CA ASP A 103 5.62 3.65 2.20
C ASP A 103 5.44 4.38 3.54
N THR A 104 5.33 3.64 4.64
CA THR A 104 5.12 4.23 5.97
C THR A 104 6.37 4.90 6.50
N LEU A 105 7.56 4.37 6.18
CA LEU A 105 8.84 5.02 6.48
C LEU A 105 8.99 6.35 5.73
N SER A 106 8.48 6.47 4.50
CA SER A 106 8.44 7.74 3.79
C SER A 106 7.63 8.79 4.55
N THR A 107 6.49 8.40 5.17
CA THR A 107 5.71 9.29 6.04
C THR A 107 6.48 9.65 7.31
N ALA A 108 7.10 8.68 7.98
CA ALA A 108 7.88 8.93 9.19
C ALA A 108 9.03 9.91 8.92
N ASN A 109 9.75 9.72 7.80
CA ASN A 109 10.85 10.60 7.41
C ASN A 109 10.37 12.00 7.03
N ALA A 110 9.21 12.11 6.37
CA ALA A 110 8.59 13.40 6.10
C ALA A 110 8.24 14.14 7.40
N MET A 111 7.63 13.46 8.37
CA MET A 111 7.28 14.05 9.66
C MET A 111 8.53 14.42 10.48
N ARG A 112 9.61 13.63 10.40
CA ARG A 112 10.91 13.97 11.01
C ARG A 112 11.50 15.24 10.41
N LYS A 113 11.45 15.42 9.06
CA LYS A 113 11.86 16.66 8.38
C LYS A 113 11.02 17.86 8.83
N LEU A 114 9.78 17.64 9.23
CA LEU A 114 8.88 18.66 9.79
C LEU A 114 9.10 18.88 11.30
N GLY A 115 10.18 18.34 11.87
CA GLY A 115 10.61 18.58 13.24
C GLY A 115 10.02 17.65 14.30
N ILE A 116 9.36 16.57 13.91
CA ILE A 116 8.76 15.62 14.85
C ILE A 116 9.74 14.52 15.26
N GLY A 117 9.86 14.26 16.56
CA GLY A 117 10.57 13.10 17.10
C GLY A 117 9.78 11.82 16.87
N ILE A 118 10.33 10.89 16.09
CA ILE A 118 9.70 9.58 15.82
C ILE A 118 10.75 8.49 15.99
N GLU A 119 10.51 7.56 16.89
CA GLU A 119 11.32 6.37 17.10
C GLU A 119 10.56 5.13 16.63
N ILE A 120 11.21 4.28 15.84
CA ILE A 120 10.60 3.06 15.28
C ILE A 120 11.45 1.87 15.71
N ASN A 121 10.82 0.92 16.41
CA ASN A 121 11.44 -0.33 16.84
C ASN A 121 10.56 -1.51 16.41
N GLY A 122 10.87 -2.09 15.24
CA GLY A 122 10.04 -3.13 14.65
C GLY A 122 8.63 -2.63 14.30
N SER A 123 7.63 -3.14 14.98
CA SER A 123 6.22 -2.73 14.86
C SER A 123 5.76 -1.74 15.95
N ASP A 124 6.66 -1.29 16.81
CA ASP A 124 6.35 -0.31 17.83
C ASP A 124 6.94 1.04 17.46
N VAL A 125 6.14 2.10 17.62
CA VAL A 125 6.55 3.47 17.27
C VAL A 125 6.19 4.41 18.41
N MET A 126 7.13 5.31 18.75
CA MET A 126 6.91 6.42 19.66
C MET A 126 6.97 7.74 18.89
N ILE A 127 5.96 8.57 19.04
CA ILE A 127 5.82 9.85 18.35
C ILE A 127 5.73 10.96 19.40
N ALA A 128 6.68 11.89 19.39
CA ALA A 128 6.64 13.10 20.22
C ALA A 128 5.86 14.20 19.46
N GLY A 129 4.53 14.15 19.56
CA GLY A 129 3.63 15.07 18.91
C GLY A 129 3.76 16.48 19.50
N LYS A 130 3.71 17.48 18.62
CA LYS A 130 3.93 18.90 18.97
C LYS A 130 2.69 19.79 18.87
N GLY A 131 1.50 19.17 18.73
CA GLY A 131 0.26 19.91 18.52
C GLY A 131 0.12 20.48 17.11
N LEU A 132 -1.00 21.11 16.85
CA LEU A 132 -1.38 21.61 15.51
C LEU A 132 -0.44 22.67 14.96
N SER A 133 0.22 23.45 15.81
CA SER A 133 1.16 24.53 15.42
C SER A 133 2.63 24.15 15.59
N GLY A 134 2.93 22.87 15.88
CA GLY A 134 4.28 22.45 16.26
C GLY A 134 5.15 21.94 15.12
N LEU A 135 4.65 21.91 13.89
CA LEU A 135 5.46 21.57 12.72
C LEU A 135 6.36 22.73 12.33
N SER A 136 7.55 22.42 11.83
CA SER A 136 8.55 23.41 11.37
C SER A 136 8.83 23.26 9.88
N GLU A 137 9.25 24.37 9.26
CA GLU A 137 9.70 24.38 7.87
C GLU A 137 10.87 23.40 7.67
N PRO A 138 10.77 22.49 6.68
CA PRO A 138 11.85 21.55 6.43
C PRO A 138 13.00 22.22 5.68
N GLU A 139 14.24 21.89 6.06
CA GLU A 139 15.46 22.42 5.40
C GLU A 139 15.64 21.92 3.96
N ASP A 140 14.94 20.83 3.56
CA ASP A 140 15.10 20.17 2.27
C ASP A 140 13.76 19.63 1.77
N VAL A 141 13.71 19.30 0.48
CA VAL A 141 12.56 18.70 -0.17
C VAL A 141 12.11 17.43 0.54
N ILE A 142 10.82 17.28 0.76
CA ILE A 142 10.23 16.05 1.28
C ILE A 142 10.11 15.03 0.13
N ASP A 143 10.84 13.93 0.23
CA ASP A 143 10.74 12.80 -0.68
C ASP A 143 9.75 11.76 -0.11
N ALA A 144 8.64 11.58 -0.79
CA ALA A 144 7.60 10.61 -0.44
C ALA A 144 7.85 9.21 -1.05
N GLY A 145 8.98 8.98 -1.70
CA GLY A 145 9.29 7.71 -2.38
C GLY A 145 8.22 7.35 -3.41
N ASN A 146 7.59 6.18 -3.27
CA ASN A 146 6.45 5.76 -4.10
C ASN A 146 5.09 5.97 -3.39
N SER A 147 5.09 6.54 -2.19
CA SER A 147 3.89 6.63 -1.35
C SER A 147 2.92 7.73 -1.79
N GLY A 148 1.88 7.34 -2.53
CA GLY A 148 0.77 8.23 -2.87
C GLY A 148 -0.05 8.66 -1.63
N THR A 149 -0.07 7.86 -0.57
CA THR A 149 -0.76 8.20 0.69
C THR A 149 0.00 9.32 1.41
N THR A 150 1.31 9.16 1.60
CA THR A 150 2.17 10.20 2.18
C THR A 150 1.96 11.53 1.46
N THR A 151 2.12 11.54 0.14
CA THR A 151 2.04 12.76 -0.65
C THR A 151 0.68 13.45 -0.50
N ARG A 152 -0.43 12.72 -0.68
CA ARG A 152 -1.75 13.36 -0.71
C ARG A 152 -2.20 13.84 0.66
N LEU A 153 -1.97 13.04 1.71
CA LEU A 153 -2.34 13.45 3.08
C LEU A 153 -1.48 14.63 3.55
N LEU A 154 -0.16 14.57 3.29
CA LEU A 154 0.73 15.68 3.64
C LEU A 154 0.43 16.94 2.81
N THR A 155 0.03 16.84 1.54
CA THR A 155 -0.38 18.02 0.79
C THR A 155 -1.52 18.76 1.50
N GLY A 156 -2.51 18.02 2.05
CA GLY A 156 -3.57 18.62 2.88
C GLY A 156 -3.04 19.28 4.15
N LEU A 157 -2.25 18.56 4.93
CA LEU A 157 -1.66 19.07 6.19
C LEU A 157 -0.75 20.27 5.96
N LEU A 158 0.15 20.20 4.96
CA LEU A 158 1.13 21.25 4.66
C LEU A 158 0.50 22.51 4.10
N SER A 159 -0.65 22.39 3.40
CA SER A 159 -1.42 23.54 2.93
C SER A 159 -1.89 24.44 4.07
N ALA A 160 -1.99 23.89 5.28
CA ALA A 160 -2.43 24.63 6.47
C ALA A 160 -1.27 25.25 7.30
N GLN A 161 -0.01 24.89 6.99
CA GLN A 161 1.14 25.36 7.77
C GLN A 161 1.66 26.68 7.20
N GLY A 162 2.04 27.62 8.08
CA GLY A 162 2.48 28.95 7.70
C GLY A 162 3.92 29.03 7.15
N PHE A 163 4.38 28.03 6.42
CA PHE A 163 5.73 27.94 5.86
C PHE A 163 5.74 27.31 4.47
N PHE A 164 6.86 27.39 3.78
CA PHE A 164 7.08 26.80 2.46
C PHE A 164 7.50 25.33 2.56
N THR A 165 7.01 24.52 1.66
CA THR A 165 7.40 23.10 1.53
C THR A 165 7.41 22.66 0.08
N ALA A 166 8.43 21.89 -0.32
CA ALA A 166 8.46 21.18 -1.58
C ALA A 166 8.34 19.67 -1.36
N VAL A 167 7.47 19.01 -2.14
CA VAL A 167 7.23 17.56 -2.04
C VAL A 167 7.51 16.91 -3.38
N THR A 168 8.28 15.83 -3.37
CA THR A 168 8.59 15.01 -4.55
C THR A 168 8.40 13.52 -4.25
N GLY A 169 8.81 12.66 -5.17
CA GLY A 169 8.85 11.22 -5.03
C GLY A 169 9.56 10.56 -6.20
N ASP A 170 9.49 9.24 -6.28
CA ASP A 170 10.13 8.48 -7.34
C ASP A 170 9.47 8.72 -8.73
N LYS A 171 10.04 8.09 -9.76
CA LYS A 171 9.54 8.23 -11.14
C LYS A 171 8.09 7.80 -11.32
N TYR A 172 7.63 6.79 -10.56
CA TYR A 172 6.27 6.27 -10.65
C TYR A 172 5.28 7.21 -9.94
N LEU A 173 5.61 7.67 -8.73
CA LEU A 173 4.78 8.63 -8.00
C LEU A 173 4.67 9.97 -8.75
N ARG A 174 5.78 10.45 -9.35
CA ARG A 174 5.77 11.67 -10.16
C ARG A 174 4.91 11.58 -11.42
N ALA A 175 4.57 10.38 -11.87
CA ALA A 175 3.65 10.16 -12.99
C ALA A 175 2.16 10.15 -12.57
N ARG A 176 1.86 10.00 -11.27
CA ARG A 176 0.48 9.91 -10.76
C ARG A 176 -0.20 11.28 -10.69
N PRO A 177 -1.54 11.36 -10.93
CA PRO A 177 -2.26 12.62 -10.90
C PRO A 177 -2.39 13.15 -9.47
N MET A 178 -2.09 14.45 -9.29
CA MET A 178 -2.21 15.19 -8.03
C MET A 178 -3.31 16.24 -8.05
N LYS A 179 -3.82 16.60 -9.23
CA LYS A 179 -4.81 17.66 -9.39
C LYS A 179 -6.07 17.44 -8.55
N ARG A 180 -6.49 16.18 -8.37
CA ARG A 180 -7.66 15.81 -7.55
C ARG A 180 -7.55 16.24 -6.08
N VAL A 181 -6.34 16.43 -5.54
CA VAL A 181 -6.11 16.95 -4.18
C VAL A 181 -5.71 18.43 -4.22
N VAL A 182 -4.98 18.85 -5.24
CA VAL A 182 -4.50 20.24 -5.38
C VAL A 182 -5.65 21.21 -5.62
N ASP A 183 -6.60 20.89 -6.52
CA ASP A 183 -7.69 21.80 -6.87
C ASP A 183 -8.58 22.15 -5.66
N PRO A 184 -9.11 21.19 -4.87
CA PRO A 184 -9.93 21.54 -3.71
C PRO A 184 -9.12 22.28 -2.62
N LEU A 185 -7.84 21.99 -2.42
CA LEU A 185 -7.01 22.74 -1.48
C LEU A 185 -6.78 24.19 -1.94
N ARG A 186 -6.66 24.43 -3.24
CA ARG A 186 -6.65 25.79 -3.81
C ARG A 186 -7.97 26.50 -3.60
N CYS A 187 -9.11 25.79 -3.65
CA CYS A 187 -10.41 26.38 -3.30
C CYS A 187 -10.46 26.79 -1.81
N MET A 188 -9.71 26.12 -0.93
CA MET A 188 -9.51 26.54 0.47
C MET A 188 -8.56 27.70 0.63
N GLY A 189 -7.90 28.20 -0.42
CA GLY A 189 -6.94 29.30 -0.40
C GLY A 189 -5.46 28.88 -0.40
N ALA A 190 -5.16 27.56 -0.44
CA ALA A 190 -3.77 27.10 -0.48
C ALA A 190 -3.06 27.51 -1.78
N LYS A 191 -1.83 28.00 -1.65
CA LYS A 191 -0.96 28.34 -2.78
C LYS A 191 -0.09 27.12 -3.12
N ILE A 192 -0.52 26.34 -4.10
CA ILE A 192 0.17 25.13 -4.54
C ILE A 192 0.56 25.29 -6.00
N THR A 193 1.83 25.11 -6.32
CA THR A 193 2.37 25.09 -7.68
C THR A 193 3.03 23.75 -7.97
N GLY A 194 3.19 23.41 -9.23
CA GLY A 194 3.81 22.16 -9.63
C GLY A 194 3.71 21.90 -11.13
N ARG A 195 4.30 20.80 -11.59
CA ARG A 195 4.28 20.42 -13.01
C ARG A 195 2.85 20.21 -13.49
N GLU A 196 2.60 20.52 -14.78
CA GLU A 196 1.29 20.40 -15.42
C GLU A 196 0.18 21.14 -14.60
N GLY A 197 0.49 22.35 -14.12
CA GLY A 197 -0.47 23.13 -13.33
C GLY A 197 -0.76 22.56 -11.93
N GLY A 198 0.15 21.77 -11.37
CA GLY A 198 -0.02 21.08 -10.10
C GLY A 198 -0.59 19.66 -10.22
N ASN A 199 -0.72 19.15 -11.46
CA ASN A 199 -1.19 17.78 -11.69
C ASN A 199 -0.11 16.71 -11.45
N LYS A 200 1.15 17.10 -11.42
CA LYS A 200 2.30 16.18 -11.26
C LYS A 200 3.30 16.73 -10.24
N LEU A 201 3.94 15.81 -9.54
CA LEU A 201 5.09 16.13 -8.69
C LEU A 201 6.31 16.58 -9.53
N PRO A 202 7.20 17.42 -8.92
CA PRO A 202 7.13 17.95 -7.57
C PRO A 202 6.04 19.01 -7.41
N LEU A 203 5.54 19.17 -6.15
CA LEU A 203 4.66 20.26 -5.75
C LEU A 203 5.44 21.19 -4.82
N ALA A 204 5.24 22.49 -4.97
CA ALA A 204 5.63 23.51 -4.04
C ALA A 204 4.37 24.09 -3.37
N ILE A 205 4.37 24.14 -2.05
CA ILE A 205 3.24 24.49 -1.22
C ILE A 205 3.66 25.65 -0.33
N GLU A 206 2.99 26.78 -0.44
CA GLU A 206 3.02 27.90 0.49
C GLU A 206 1.71 27.88 1.27
N GLY A 207 1.76 27.43 2.51
CA GLY A 207 0.55 27.15 3.29
C GLY A 207 0.14 28.30 4.20
N GLY A 208 -0.95 28.07 4.95
CA GLY A 208 -1.54 29.01 5.89
C GLY A 208 -2.77 29.74 5.36
N GLY A 209 -3.57 30.29 6.30
CA GLY A 209 -4.73 31.13 5.97
C GLY A 209 -5.86 30.42 5.23
N LEU A 210 -6.07 29.11 5.50
CA LEU A 210 -7.11 28.34 4.84
C LEU A 210 -8.53 28.75 5.28
N GLN A 211 -9.43 28.83 4.30
CA GLN A 211 -10.86 29.04 4.49
C GLN A 211 -11.58 27.67 4.46
N GLY A 212 -12.71 27.56 5.19
CA GLY A 212 -13.57 26.40 5.09
C GLY A 212 -14.30 26.38 3.73
N ILE A 213 -14.57 25.18 3.23
CA ILE A 213 -15.33 25.00 1.97
C ILE A 213 -16.34 23.86 2.11
N SER A 214 -17.42 23.93 1.33
CA SER A 214 -18.24 22.74 1.03
C SER A 214 -17.84 22.20 -0.33
N TYR A 215 -17.25 21.00 -0.34
CA TYR A 215 -16.67 20.41 -1.55
C TYR A 215 -17.26 19.04 -1.86
N LYS A 216 -17.92 18.94 -3.01
CA LYS A 216 -18.39 17.65 -3.54
C LYS A 216 -17.29 16.98 -4.34
N LEU A 217 -16.84 15.80 -3.88
CA LEU A 217 -15.82 15.03 -4.60
C LEU A 217 -16.36 14.56 -5.96
N PRO A 218 -15.64 14.80 -7.07
CA PRO A 218 -16.05 14.33 -8.39
C PRO A 218 -15.97 12.80 -8.53
N VAL A 219 -15.11 12.16 -7.75
CA VAL A 219 -14.94 10.69 -7.67
C VAL A 219 -14.72 10.25 -6.23
N ALA A 220 -15.13 9.03 -5.90
CA ALA A 220 -14.93 8.45 -4.59
C ALA A 220 -13.42 8.29 -4.27
N SER A 221 -12.90 9.07 -3.30
CA SER A 221 -11.48 9.08 -2.96
C SER A 221 -11.23 9.35 -1.49
N ALA A 222 -10.92 8.30 -0.74
CA ALA A 222 -10.57 8.41 0.68
C ALA A 222 -9.34 9.31 0.93
N GLN A 223 -8.36 9.33 0.01
CA GLN A 223 -7.16 10.15 0.17
C GLN A 223 -7.44 11.64 -0.01
N VAL A 224 -8.29 12.02 -0.97
CA VAL A 224 -8.72 13.41 -1.15
C VAL A 224 -9.54 13.87 0.03
N LYS A 225 -10.53 13.07 0.47
CA LYS A 225 -11.30 13.32 1.70
C LYS A 225 -10.36 13.54 2.89
N SER A 226 -9.43 12.62 3.12
CA SER A 226 -8.46 12.72 4.23
C SER A 226 -7.63 14.00 4.17
N ALA A 227 -7.16 14.40 2.98
CA ALA A 227 -6.39 15.63 2.80
C ALA A 227 -7.22 16.87 3.18
N LEU A 228 -8.48 16.93 2.74
CA LEU A 228 -9.38 18.04 3.06
C LEU A 228 -9.76 18.09 4.55
N LEU A 229 -9.97 16.93 5.19
CA LEU A 229 -10.23 16.87 6.62
C LEU A 229 -9.01 17.31 7.44
N LEU A 230 -7.79 16.90 7.04
CA LEU A 230 -6.57 17.37 7.71
C LEU A 230 -6.35 18.87 7.54
N ALA A 231 -6.64 19.43 6.36
CA ALA A 231 -6.61 20.88 6.12
C ALA A 231 -7.69 21.58 6.91
N GLY A 232 -8.90 21.02 7.00
CA GLY A 232 -10.04 21.54 7.73
C GLY A 232 -9.86 21.65 9.25
N LEU A 233 -8.88 20.90 9.82
CA LEU A 233 -8.50 21.10 11.24
C LEU A 233 -8.00 22.53 11.54
N TYR A 234 -7.56 23.24 10.51
CA TYR A 234 -6.91 24.56 10.61
C TYR A 234 -7.72 25.69 9.97
N SER A 235 -8.73 25.35 9.14
CA SER A 235 -9.52 26.36 8.41
C SER A 235 -10.34 27.27 9.34
N GLU A 236 -10.53 28.52 8.94
CA GLU A 236 -11.25 29.49 9.79
C GLU A 236 -12.72 29.12 9.93
N GLU A 237 -13.37 28.68 8.84
CA GLU A 237 -14.73 28.18 8.86
C GLU A 237 -14.78 26.65 8.77
N GLU A 238 -16.00 26.10 8.94
CA GLU A 238 -16.25 24.66 8.81
C GLU A 238 -15.96 24.18 7.38
N THR A 239 -15.24 23.06 7.28
CA THR A 239 -15.01 22.37 6.00
C THR A 239 -15.95 21.17 5.90
N GLU A 240 -16.71 21.10 4.80
CA GLU A 240 -17.60 19.99 4.46
C GLU A 240 -17.07 19.25 3.24
N VAL A 241 -16.95 17.92 3.36
CA VAL A 241 -16.61 17.03 2.25
C VAL A 241 -17.82 16.14 1.95
N ILE A 242 -18.29 16.18 0.71
CA ILE A 242 -19.44 15.39 0.23
C ILE A 242 -18.91 14.32 -0.72
N GLU A 243 -19.06 13.06 -0.34
CA GLU A 243 -18.63 11.92 -1.16
C GLU A 243 -19.76 11.49 -2.12
N PRO A 244 -19.45 11.13 -3.39
CA PRO A 244 -20.46 10.53 -4.27
C PRO A 244 -20.87 9.14 -3.75
N GLU A 245 -19.92 8.35 -3.28
CA GLU A 245 -20.08 7.07 -2.61
C GLU A 245 -19.16 7.00 -1.38
N PRO A 246 -19.58 6.38 -0.26
CA PRO A 246 -18.76 6.28 0.93
C PRO A 246 -17.43 5.59 0.65
N THR A 247 -16.34 6.19 1.10
CA THR A 247 -15.00 5.62 1.04
C THR A 247 -14.45 5.35 2.43
N ARG A 248 -13.32 4.65 2.51
CA ARG A 248 -12.61 4.32 3.76
C ARG A 248 -12.53 5.51 4.69
N ASP A 249 -12.90 5.32 5.94
CA ASP A 249 -13.09 6.38 6.96
C ASP A 249 -12.04 6.33 8.09
N HIS A 250 -10.86 5.77 7.83
CA HIS A 250 -9.78 5.68 8.82
C HIS A 250 -9.35 7.04 9.39
N THR A 251 -9.40 8.13 8.59
CA THR A 251 -9.07 9.48 9.08
C THR A 251 -10.13 9.97 10.06
N GLU A 252 -11.40 9.81 9.72
CA GLU A 252 -12.52 10.19 10.58
C GLU A 252 -12.50 9.40 11.89
N ARG A 253 -12.30 8.08 11.80
CA ARG A 253 -12.22 7.20 12.99
C ARG A 253 -11.07 7.59 13.89
N MET A 254 -9.87 7.75 13.33
CA MET A 254 -8.70 8.10 14.13
C MET A 254 -8.80 9.51 14.73
N LEU A 255 -9.25 10.51 13.98
CA LEU A 255 -9.52 11.85 14.51
C LEU A 255 -10.55 11.80 15.65
N THR A 256 -11.65 11.04 15.47
CA THR A 256 -12.66 10.84 16.53
C THR A 256 -12.06 10.15 17.75
N TYR A 257 -11.23 9.12 17.55
CA TYR A 257 -10.52 8.44 18.62
C TYR A 257 -9.60 9.40 19.40
N PHE A 258 -8.96 10.35 18.72
CA PHE A 258 -8.16 11.43 19.36
C PHE A 258 -9.02 12.53 19.99
N GLY A 259 -10.35 12.45 19.91
CA GLY A 259 -11.28 13.38 20.53
C GLY A 259 -11.71 14.57 19.66
N VAL A 260 -11.29 14.56 18.38
CA VAL A 260 -11.75 15.55 17.39
C VAL A 260 -13.22 15.30 17.05
N LYS A 261 -14.04 16.35 17.08
CA LYS A 261 -15.45 16.25 16.73
C LYS A 261 -15.64 16.38 15.23
N LEU A 262 -16.23 15.35 14.63
CA LEU A 262 -16.69 15.36 13.24
C LEU A 262 -18.21 15.17 13.20
N HIS A 263 -18.88 15.84 12.27
CA HIS A 263 -20.29 15.67 12.02
C HIS A 263 -20.51 14.94 10.72
N LYS A 264 -21.05 13.71 10.79
CA LYS A 264 -21.39 12.90 9.62
C LYS A 264 -22.90 12.85 9.41
N LYS A 265 -23.35 13.19 8.20
CA LYS A 265 -24.76 13.08 7.79
C LYS A 265 -24.83 12.52 6.37
N GLY A 266 -25.23 11.25 6.22
CA GLY A 266 -25.18 10.55 4.95
C GLY A 266 -23.72 10.52 4.41
N ASN A 267 -23.53 11.02 3.19
CA ASN A 267 -22.23 11.10 2.54
C ASN A 267 -21.48 12.42 2.82
N SER A 268 -22.00 13.29 3.67
CA SER A 268 -21.37 14.55 4.07
C SER A 268 -20.63 14.37 5.38
N ILE A 269 -19.37 14.80 5.42
CA ILE A 269 -18.52 14.84 6.60
C ILE A 269 -18.08 16.29 6.81
N ARG A 270 -18.29 16.82 8.03
CA ARG A 270 -17.92 18.18 8.39
C ARG A 270 -16.93 18.19 9.51
N ILE A 271 -15.97 19.08 9.42
CA ILE A 271 -14.95 19.31 10.43
C ILE A 271 -14.76 20.81 10.63
N SER A 272 -14.65 21.24 11.89
CA SER A 272 -14.33 22.62 12.24
C SER A 272 -12.91 22.72 12.78
N ARG A 273 -12.35 23.92 12.75
CA ARG A 273 -11.04 24.24 13.32
C ARG A 273 -10.89 23.68 14.73
N GLN A 274 -9.76 23.05 14.97
CA GLN A 274 -9.39 22.54 16.28
C GLN A 274 -8.39 23.49 16.95
N LYS A 275 -8.40 23.51 18.28
CA LYS A 275 -7.38 24.23 19.05
C LYS A 275 -6.21 23.30 19.38
N GLU A 276 -6.53 22.14 19.90
CA GLU A 276 -5.58 21.16 20.36
C GLU A 276 -6.29 19.81 20.61
N PHE A 277 -5.57 18.70 20.50
CA PHE A 277 -5.99 17.39 20.99
C PHE A 277 -4.77 16.61 21.47
N ALA A 278 -4.94 15.77 22.49
CA ALA A 278 -3.85 15.05 23.13
C ALA A 278 -3.45 13.80 22.35
N GLY A 279 -2.18 13.42 22.47
CA GLY A 279 -1.66 12.12 22.00
C GLY A 279 -2.38 10.97 22.70
N ARG A 280 -2.54 9.85 21.98
CA ARG A 280 -3.16 8.62 22.47
C ARG A 280 -2.46 7.41 21.90
N ASP A 281 -2.40 6.35 22.68
CA ASP A 281 -1.85 5.08 22.19
C ASP A 281 -2.77 4.46 21.14
N ILE A 282 -2.16 3.96 20.08
CA ILE A 282 -2.84 3.35 18.94
C ILE A 282 -2.38 1.91 18.79
N SER A 283 -3.32 0.98 18.71
CA SER A 283 -3.05 -0.38 18.25
C SER A 283 -3.52 -0.52 16.82
N VAL A 284 -2.59 -0.74 15.90
CA VAL A 284 -2.87 -0.92 14.47
C VAL A 284 -3.34 -2.34 14.21
N PRO A 285 -4.55 -2.55 13.65
CA PRO A 285 -5.00 -3.89 13.28
C PRO A 285 -4.20 -4.44 12.10
N ALA A 286 -4.25 -5.75 11.90
CA ALA A 286 -3.69 -6.39 10.71
C ALA A 286 -4.42 -5.92 9.44
N ASP A 287 -3.67 -5.75 8.34
CA ASP A 287 -4.20 -5.21 7.09
C ASP A 287 -5.06 -6.23 6.35
N LEU A 288 -6.34 -5.88 6.14
CA LEU A 288 -7.26 -6.71 5.35
C LEU A 288 -6.78 -6.91 3.90
N SER A 289 -6.14 -5.92 3.29
CA SER A 289 -5.56 -6.07 1.95
C SER A 289 -4.48 -7.13 1.91
N SER A 290 -3.67 -7.21 2.96
CA SER A 290 -2.65 -8.26 3.13
C SER A 290 -3.28 -9.61 3.44
N ALA A 291 -4.32 -9.65 4.29
CA ALA A 291 -5.11 -10.84 4.59
C ALA A 291 -5.77 -11.43 3.35
N ALA A 292 -6.25 -10.60 2.43
CA ALA A 292 -7.01 -11.00 1.25
C ALA A 292 -6.28 -12.03 0.36
N PHE A 293 -4.95 -11.94 0.26
CA PHE A 293 -4.15 -12.92 -0.50
C PHE A 293 -4.24 -14.31 0.12
N PHE A 294 -4.16 -14.41 1.44
CA PHE A 294 -4.26 -15.68 2.16
C PHE A 294 -5.70 -16.18 2.28
N ILE A 295 -6.69 -15.27 2.34
CA ILE A 295 -8.11 -15.62 2.23
C ILE A 295 -8.34 -16.32 0.89
N VAL A 296 -7.93 -15.70 -0.22
CA VAL A 296 -8.07 -16.32 -1.55
C VAL A 296 -7.27 -17.62 -1.63
N GLY A 297 -6.01 -17.62 -1.14
CA GLY A 297 -5.20 -18.82 -1.09
C GLY A 297 -5.92 -20.00 -0.39
N ALA A 298 -6.51 -19.77 0.78
CA ALA A 298 -7.25 -20.80 1.50
C ALA A 298 -8.54 -21.24 0.79
N LEU A 299 -9.27 -20.30 0.17
CA LEU A 299 -10.49 -20.63 -0.57
C LEU A 299 -10.22 -21.56 -1.75
N ILE A 300 -9.14 -21.33 -2.51
CA ILE A 300 -8.85 -22.08 -3.75
C ILE A 300 -8.13 -23.41 -3.52
N HIS A 301 -7.56 -23.68 -2.32
CA HIS A 301 -6.87 -24.95 -2.04
C HIS A 301 -7.78 -25.89 -1.27
N PRO A 302 -8.20 -27.04 -1.86
CA PRO A 302 -9.07 -28.02 -1.20
C PRO A 302 -8.52 -28.48 0.17
N GLY A 303 -9.40 -28.57 1.15
CA GLY A 303 -9.05 -28.99 2.51
C GLY A 303 -8.41 -27.93 3.38
N SER A 304 -8.27 -26.68 2.90
CA SER A 304 -7.71 -25.59 3.70
C SER A 304 -8.65 -25.17 4.82
N GLU A 305 -8.04 -24.86 5.96
CA GLU A 305 -8.66 -24.19 7.09
C GLU A 305 -7.64 -23.22 7.70
N LEU A 306 -7.84 -21.92 7.51
CA LEU A 306 -6.90 -20.87 7.89
C LEU A 306 -7.56 -19.85 8.78
N LEU A 307 -6.96 -19.60 9.96
CA LEU A 307 -7.38 -18.57 10.89
C LEU A 307 -6.46 -17.35 10.76
N ILE A 308 -7.03 -16.21 10.34
CA ILE A 308 -6.32 -14.95 10.18
C ILE A 308 -6.70 -14.02 11.32
N ARG A 309 -5.72 -13.69 12.16
CA ARG A 309 -5.93 -12.97 13.42
C ARG A 309 -5.88 -11.46 13.30
N ASN A 310 -6.66 -10.80 14.16
CA ASN A 310 -6.57 -9.37 14.46
C ASN A 310 -6.75 -8.46 13.22
N VAL A 311 -7.57 -8.87 12.25
CA VAL A 311 -7.74 -8.16 10.97
C VAL A 311 -8.70 -6.98 11.13
N GLY A 312 -8.35 -5.83 10.56
CA GLY A 312 -9.26 -4.69 10.44
C GLY A 312 -10.47 -5.04 9.56
N ILE A 313 -11.66 -5.01 10.13
CA ILE A 313 -12.92 -5.37 9.45
C ILE A 313 -13.83 -4.15 9.22
N ASN A 314 -13.23 -3.00 8.92
CA ASN A 314 -13.96 -1.79 8.60
C ASN A 314 -14.95 -2.05 7.45
N PRO A 315 -16.27 -1.80 7.63
CA PRO A 315 -17.30 -2.09 6.61
C PRO A 315 -17.08 -1.39 5.26
N LEU A 316 -16.30 -0.30 5.24
CA LEU A 316 -15.92 0.40 4.02
C LEU A 316 -14.66 -0.22 3.35
N ARG A 317 -14.16 -1.33 3.91
CA ARG A 317 -13.02 -2.11 3.37
C ARG A 317 -13.31 -3.58 3.15
N THR A 318 -14.36 -4.12 3.80
CA THR A 318 -14.69 -5.56 3.73
C THR A 318 -15.28 -6.00 2.39
N GLY A 319 -15.31 -5.14 1.38
CA GLY A 319 -15.83 -5.49 0.06
C GLY A 319 -15.20 -6.75 -0.56
N VAL A 320 -13.94 -7.05 -0.26
CA VAL A 320 -13.31 -8.30 -0.69
C VAL A 320 -13.98 -9.53 -0.06
N ILE A 321 -14.35 -9.45 1.22
CA ILE A 321 -15.06 -10.52 1.93
C ILE A 321 -16.46 -10.69 1.34
N ASP A 322 -17.16 -9.57 1.12
CA ASP A 322 -18.51 -9.58 0.54
C ASP A 322 -18.51 -10.20 -0.86
N VAL A 323 -17.53 -9.84 -1.70
CA VAL A 323 -17.34 -10.40 -3.05
C VAL A 323 -17.03 -11.89 -2.98
N LEU A 324 -16.07 -12.31 -2.16
CA LEU A 324 -15.69 -13.71 -2.05
C LEU A 324 -16.82 -14.57 -1.47
N ARG A 325 -17.61 -14.07 -0.52
CA ARG A 325 -18.84 -14.72 -0.04
C ARG A 325 -19.90 -14.84 -1.15
N LYS A 326 -20.07 -13.79 -1.96
CA LYS A 326 -20.96 -13.82 -3.14
C LYS A 326 -20.49 -14.87 -4.15
N MET A 327 -19.19 -15.12 -4.24
CA MET A 327 -18.62 -16.20 -5.07
C MET A 327 -18.73 -17.60 -4.42
N GLY A 328 -19.34 -17.74 -3.23
CA GLY A 328 -19.49 -19.02 -2.53
C GLY A 328 -18.40 -19.30 -1.49
N GLY A 329 -17.54 -18.34 -1.20
CA GLY A 329 -16.45 -18.49 -0.22
C GLY A 329 -16.95 -18.67 1.21
N ASN A 330 -16.46 -19.70 1.89
CA ASN A 330 -16.72 -19.98 3.31
C ASN A 330 -15.78 -19.15 4.18
N ILE A 331 -16.25 -17.99 4.58
CA ILE A 331 -15.49 -17.00 5.37
C ILE A 331 -16.34 -16.62 6.59
N GLU A 332 -15.83 -16.84 7.78
CA GLU A 332 -16.46 -16.47 9.04
C GLU A 332 -15.63 -15.38 9.75
N ILE A 333 -16.29 -14.35 10.29
CA ILE A 333 -15.66 -13.33 11.12
C ILE A 333 -16.08 -13.60 12.56
N THR A 334 -15.10 -13.68 13.46
CA THR A 334 -15.28 -13.94 14.87
C THR A 334 -14.50 -12.93 15.73
N ASN A 335 -14.71 -12.92 17.03
CA ASN A 335 -13.98 -12.06 17.99
C ASN A 335 -14.01 -10.57 17.60
N GLU A 336 -15.16 -10.09 17.12
CA GLU A 336 -15.33 -8.70 16.74
C GLU A 336 -15.21 -7.77 17.95
N ARG A 337 -14.41 -6.71 17.81
CA ARG A 337 -14.15 -5.71 18.85
C ARG A 337 -13.72 -4.39 18.24
N ASP A 338 -13.80 -3.31 19.01
CA ASP A 338 -13.18 -2.02 18.65
C ASP A 338 -11.74 -1.95 19.19
N VAL A 339 -10.82 -1.50 18.34
CA VAL A 339 -9.41 -1.30 18.71
C VAL A 339 -8.99 0.07 18.18
N SER A 340 -8.79 1.02 19.09
CA SER A 340 -8.39 2.40 18.74
C SER A 340 -9.30 3.08 17.71
N GLY A 341 -10.64 2.78 17.78
CA GLY A 341 -11.65 3.30 16.86
C GLY A 341 -11.82 2.52 15.55
N GLU A 342 -11.02 1.47 15.32
CA GLU A 342 -11.19 0.58 14.18
C GLU A 342 -11.87 -0.74 14.60
N PRO A 343 -12.87 -1.22 13.85
CA PRO A 343 -13.44 -2.54 14.09
C PRO A 343 -12.45 -3.63 13.65
N VAL A 344 -12.24 -4.60 14.51
CA VAL A 344 -11.26 -5.68 14.35
C VAL A 344 -11.90 -7.02 14.63
N GLY A 345 -11.54 -8.03 13.87
CA GLY A 345 -11.99 -9.41 14.06
C GLY A 345 -10.94 -10.43 13.65
N ASP A 346 -11.23 -11.69 13.94
CA ASP A 346 -10.50 -12.82 13.42
C ASP A 346 -11.29 -13.43 12.24
N ILE A 347 -10.62 -13.84 11.19
CA ILE A 347 -11.24 -14.36 9.97
C ILE A 347 -10.88 -15.83 9.83
N LEU A 348 -11.87 -16.72 9.94
CA LEU A 348 -11.74 -18.14 9.64
C LEU A 348 -12.15 -18.38 8.19
N VAL A 349 -11.26 -18.99 7.42
CA VAL A 349 -11.49 -19.30 6.00
C VAL A 349 -11.37 -20.78 5.77
N LYS A 350 -12.35 -21.38 5.11
CA LYS A 350 -12.33 -22.79 4.68
C LYS A 350 -12.38 -22.86 3.16
N SER A 351 -11.70 -23.85 2.60
CA SER A 351 -11.73 -24.09 1.15
C SER A 351 -13.18 -24.21 0.62
N SER A 352 -13.40 -23.70 -0.58
CA SER A 352 -14.74 -23.58 -1.14
C SER A 352 -14.75 -23.81 -2.65
N GLU A 353 -15.85 -24.34 -3.15
CA GLU A 353 -16.15 -24.32 -4.58
C GLU A 353 -16.68 -22.91 -4.93
N LEU A 354 -15.83 -22.15 -5.62
CA LEU A 354 -16.18 -20.79 -6.01
C LEU A 354 -16.98 -20.76 -7.30
N HIS A 355 -17.89 -19.78 -7.41
CA HIS A 355 -18.70 -19.52 -8.61
C HIS A 355 -18.44 -18.12 -9.14
N GLY A 356 -18.62 -17.93 -10.45
CA GLY A 356 -18.51 -16.64 -11.09
C GLY A 356 -19.51 -15.62 -10.53
N ALA A 357 -19.12 -14.34 -10.53
CA ALA A 357 -19.95 -13.26 -10.02
C ALA A 357 -19.76 -11.96 -10.81
N VAL A 358 -20.79 -11.11 -10.81
CA VAL A 358 -20.68 -9.73 -11.33
C VAL A 358 -20.31 -8.80 -10.17
N ILE A 359 -19.23 -8.04 -10.35
CA ILE A 359 -18.63 -7.12 -9.37
C ILE A 359 -18.63 -5.74 -10.00
N GLU A 360 -19.49 -4.87 -9.52
CA GLU A 360 -19.72 -3.54 -10.09
C GLU A 360 -20.22 -2.54 -9.03
N ARG A 361 -20.32 -1.26 -9.43
CA ARG A 361 -20.95 -0.17 -8.67
C ARG A 361 -20.37 -0.03 -7.27
N GLU A 362 -21.24 -0.05 -6.22
CA GLU A 362 -20.89 0.18 -4.81
C GLU A 362 -19.91 -0.88 -4.25
N MET A 363 -19.74 -2.03 -4.90
CA MET A 363 -18.74 -3.04 -4.51
C MET A 363 -17.32 -2.58 -4.83
N ILE A 364 -17.15 -1.81 -5.91
CA ILE A 364 -15.83 -1.41 -6.41
C ILE A 364 -15.06 -0.53 -5.42
N PRO A 365 -15.59 0.59 -4.89
CA PRO A 365 -14.85 1.41 -3.92
C PRO A 365 -14.41 0.65 -2.67
N LYS A 366 -15.19 -0.34 -2.22
CA LYS A 366 -14.92 -1.16 -1.02
C LYS A 366 -13.87 -2.24 -1.24
N ALA A 367 -13.66 -2.70 -2.50
CA ALA A 367 -12.75 -3.79 -2.87
C ALA A 367 -11.68 -3.38 -3.88
N ILE A 368 -11.58 -2.10 -4.23
CA ILE A 368 -10.77 -1.60 -5.37
C ILE A 368 -9.30 -2.08 -5.33
N ASP A 369 -8.73 -2.16 -4.15
CA ASP A 369 -7.33 -2.56 -3.99
C ASP A 369 -7.15 -4.09 -3.94
N GLU A 370 -8.23 -4.85 -3.72
CA GLU A 370 -8.26 -6.32 -3.67
C GLU A 370 -8.75 -6.96 -4.98
N LEU A 371 -9.24 -6.16 -5.95
CA LEU A 371 -9.65 -6.67 -7.26
C LEU A 371 -8.58 -7.53 -7.97
N PRO A 372 -7.27 -7.26 -7.87
CA PRO A 372 -6.24 -8.13 -8.42
C PRO A 372 -6.28 -9.56 -7.85
N VAL A 373 -6.41 -9.73 -6.54
CA VAL A 373 -6.46 -11.07 -5.95
C VAL A 373 -7.83 -11.74 -6.13
N ILE A 374 -8.91 -10.96 -6.24
CA ILE A 374 -10.24 -11.47 -6.64
C ILE A 374 -10.18 -12.01 -8.07
N ALA A 375 -9.48 -11.35 -8.99
CA ALA A 375 -9.26 -11.84 -10.34
C ALA A 375 -8.48 -13.18 -10.34
N ALA A 376 -7.52 -13.35 -9.42
CA ALA A 376 -6.85 -14.63 -9.22
C ALA A 376 -7.82 -15.70 -8.71
N ALA A 377 -8.70 -15.39 -7.75
CA ALA A 377 -9.73 -16.31 -7.27
C ALA A 377 -10.69 -16.72 -8.39
N ALA A 378 -11.07 -15.79 -9.28
CA ALA A 378 -11.98 -16.01 -10.39
C ALA A 378 -11.47 -17.04 -11.40
N CYS A 379 -10.14 -17.24 -11.52
CA CYS A 379 -9.58 -18.31 -12.37
C CYS A 379 -9.98 -19.72 -11.90
N PHE A 380 -10.34 -19.88 -10.64
CA PHE A 380 -10.71 -21.16 -10.02
C PHE A 380 -12.22 -21.27 -9.73
N ALA A 381 -13.00 -20.26 -10.09
CA ALA A 381 -14.45 -20.25 -9.94
C ALA A 381 -15.13 -20.97 -11.10
N GLU A 382 -16.26 -21.65 -10.85
CA GLU A 382 -17.10 -22.18 -11.91
C GLU A 382 -17.86 -21.03 -12.61
N GLY A 383 -17.77 -20.95 -13.94
CA GLY A 383 -18.45 -19.94 -14.74
C GLY A 383 -17.62 -18.67 -14.95
N GLU A 384 -18.30 -17.56 -15.18
CA GLU A 384 -17.67 -16.28 -15.53
C GLU A 384 -17.76 -15.26 -14.40
N THR A 385 -16.64 -14.64 -14.07
CA THR A 385 -16.58 -13.47 -13.18
C THR A 385 -16.38 -12.21 -14.02
N ILE A 386 -17.23 -11.20 -13.81
CA ILE A 386 -17.20 -9.94 -14.54
C ILE A 386 -16.92 -8.80 -13.54
N ILE A 387 -15.87 -8.03 -13.80
CA ILE A 387 -15.50 -6.81 -13.04
C ILE A 387 -15.76 -5.61 -13.94
N ARG A 388 -16.58 -4.65 -13.48
CA ARG A 388 -16.91 -3.40 -14.17
C ARG A 388 -16.70 -2.20 -13.25
N ASP A 389 -16.86 -0.99 -13.77
CA ASP A 389 -16.76 0.28 -13.03
C ASP A 389 -15.43 0.50 -12.28
N ALA A 390 -14.39 -0.28 -12.62
CA ALA A 390 -13.10 -0.30 -11.93
C ALA A 390 -12.02 0.55 -12.65
N ARG A 391 -12.40 1.57 -13.43
CA ARG A 391 -11.48 2.41 -14.22
C ARG A 391 -10.35 3.04 -13.38
N GLU A 392 -10.59 3.29 -12.08
CA GLU A 392 -9.57 3.80 -11.15
C GLU A 392 -8.34 2.86 -11.01
N LEU A 393 -8.47 1.58 -11.34
CA LEU A 393 -7.34 0.64 -11.36
C LEU A 393 -6.28 1.00 -12.41
N ARG A 394 -6.65 1.73 -13.47
CA ARG A 394 -5.71 2.11 -14.53
C ARG A 394 -4.72 3.20 -14.13
N VAL A 395 -5.01 3.93 -13.05
CA VAL A 395 -4.20 5.06 -12.55
C VAL A 395 -3.60 4.80 -11.17
N LYS A 396 -3.51 3.53 -10.76
CA LYS A 396 -2.84 3.10 -9.53
C LYS A 396 -1.30 3.08 -9.72
N GLU A 397 -0.58 2.24 -9.01
CA GLU A 397 0.87 2.06 -9.12
C GLU A 397 1.28 1.67 -10.54
N THR A 398 0.47 0.83 -11.17
CA THR A 398 0.48 0.50 -12.60
C THR A 398 -0.96 0.51 -13.13
N ASP A 399 -1.16 0.31 -14.43
CA ASP A 399 -2.46 -0.07 -14.99
C ASP A 399 -2.79 -1.50 -14.56
N ARG A 400 -3.49 -1.64 -13.42
CA ARG A 400 -3.77 -2.94 -12.81
C ARG A 400 -4.71 -3.81 -13.64
N ILE A 401 -5.60 -3.21 -14.44
CA ILE A 401 -6.47 -3.97 -15.36
C ILE A 401 -5.59 -4.64 -16.41
N LYS A 402 -4.77 -3.87 -17.10
CA LYS A 402 -3.85 -4.37 -18.13
C LYS A 402 -2.86 -5.40 -17.56
N ALA A 403 -2.27 -5.09 -16.40
CA ALA A 403 -1.27 -5.95 -15.77
C ALA A 403 -1.86 -7.30 -15.36
N MET A 404 -3.00 -7.33 -14.63
CA MET A 404 -3.64 -8.58 -14.23
C MET A 404 -4.09 -9.40 -15.43
N THR A 405 -4.71 -8.78 -16.44
CA THR A 405 -5.08 -9.46 -17.68
C THR A 405 -3.87 -10.14 -18.32
N ALA A 406 -2.77 -9.40 -18.47
CA ALA A 406 -1.56 -9.93 -19.10
C ALA A 406 -0.96 -11.11 -18.31
N GLU A 407 -0.88 -11.00 -16.99
CA GLU A 407 -0.25 -12.04 -16.16
C GLU A 407 -1.14 -13.29 -16.03
N LEU A 408 -2.45 -13.14 -15.90
CA LEU A 408 -3.38 -14.28 -15.88
C LEU A 408 -3.42 -15.02 -17.23
N LEU A 409 -3.36 -14.29 -18.36
CA LEU A 409 -3.23 -14.91 -19.70
C LEU A 409 -1.95 -15.74 -19.84
N LYS A 410 -0.82 -15.29 -19.30
CA LYS A 410 0.43 -16.07 -19.29
C LYS A 410 0.30 -17.37 -18.50
N LEU A 411 -0.45 -17.34 -17.39
CA LEU A 411 -0.76 -18.53 -16.60
C LEU A 411 -1.78 -19.45 -17.26
N GLY A 412 -2.33 -19.08 -18.44
CA GLY A 412 -3.27 -19.87 -19.20
C GLY A 412 -4.74 -19.63 -18.86
N ALA A 413 -5.07 -18.63 -18.05
CA ALA A 413 -6.46 -18.25 -17.78
C ALA A 413 -7.13 -17.64 -19.02
N ARG A 414 -8.46 -17.74 -19.09
CA ARG A 414 -9.28 -17.07 -20.12
C ARG A 414 -9.75 -15.71 -19.57
N VAL A 415 -9.12 -14.63 -20.02
CA VAL A 415 -9.40 -13.28 -19.56
C VAL A 415 -9.67 -12.36 -20.75
N THR A 416 -10.71 -11.53 -20.63
CA THR A 416 -11.01 -10.45 -21.59
C THR A 416 -10.89 -9.11 -20.88
N GLU A 417 -10.04 -8.22 -21.41
CA GLU A 417 -9.86 -6.85 -20.87
C GLU A 417 -10.98 -5.94 -21.36
N PHE A 418 -11.52 -5.10 -20.45
CA PHE A 418 -12.43 -4.01 -20.76
C PHE A 418 -11.80 -2.67 -20.44
N GLU A 419 -12.37 -1.56 -20.89
CA GLU A 419 -11.88 -0.23 -20.57
C GLU A 419 -11.90 0.04 -19.04
N ASP A 420 -12.92 -0.48 -18.36
CA ASP A 420 -13.21 -0.24 -16.94
C ASP A 420 -13.14 -1.49 -16.09
N GLY A 421 -12.58 -2.60 -16.59
CA GLY A 421 -12.53 -3.85 -15.87
C GLY A 421 -12.05 -5.04 -16.71
N MET A 422 -12.53 -6.23 -16.38
CA MET A 422 -12.20 -7.48 -17.09
C MET A 422 -13.27 -8.55 -16.84
N SER A 423 -13.35 -9.55 -17.73
CA SER A 423 -14.01 -10.81 -17.43
C SER A 423 -13.01 -11.95 -17.37
N ILE A 424 -13.28 -12.91 -16.48
CA ILE A 424 -12.49 -14.12 -16.28
C ILE A 424 -13.41 -15.32 -16.35
N SER A 425 -13.18 -16.22 -17.31
CA SER A 425 -13.82 -17.54 -17.36
C SER A 425 -12.96 -18.52 -16.56
N GLY A 426 -13.47 -18.98 -15.43
CA GLY A 426 -12.74 -19.87 -14.54
C GLY A 426 -12.86 -21.36 -14.91
N GLY A 427 -12.27 -22.22 -14.07
CA GLY A 427 -12.32 -23.68 -14.23
C GLY A 427 -11.23 -24.27 -15.13
N GLU A 428 -10.47 -23.48 -15.85
CA GLU A 428 -9.35 -23.97 -16.66
C GLU A 428 -8.09 -24.18 -15.80
N PRO A 429 -7.36 -25.29 -16.00
CA PRO A 429 -6.11 -25.52 -15.29
C PRO A 429 -5.06 -24.48 -15.64
N LEU A 430 -4.53 -23.79 -14.64
CA LEU A 430 -3.41 -22.86 -14.81
C LEU A 430 -2.09 -23.63 -14.97
N LYS A 431 -1.13 -23.00 -15.68
CA LYS A 431 0.22 -23.54 -15.93
C LYS A 431 1.25 -22.54 -15.47
N GLY A 432 2.37 -23.05 -14.97
CA GLY A 432 3.50 -22.23 -14.60
C GLY A 432 4.00 -21.37 -15.74
N ALA A 433 4.37 -20.12 -15.44
CA ALA A 433 4.76 -19.14 -16.42
C ALA A 433 5.79 -18.14 -15.85
N ARG A 434 6.33 -17.29 -16.70
CA ARG A 434 7.15 -16.16 -16.30
C ARG A 434 6.29 -14.91 -16.22
N CYS A 435 5.99 -14.49 -15.00
CA CYS A 435 5.15 -13.34 -14.68
C CYS A 435 5.99 -12.13 -14.28
N SER A 436 5.48 -10.94 -14.55
CA SER A 436 6.07 -9.67 -14.11
C SER A 436 5.23 -9.03 -13.02
N SER A 437 5.87 -8.44 -12.01
CA SER A 437 5.20 -7.63 -11.00
C SER A 437 4.67 -6.29 -11.56
N TRP A 438 5.17 -5.82 -12.69
CA TRP A 438 4.93 -4.46 -13.21
C TRP A 438 5.34 -3.36 -12.22
N GLY A 439 6.18 -3.69 -11.22
CA GLY A 439 6.53 -2.81 -10.12
C GLY A 439 5.40 -2.57 -9.11
N ASP A 440 4.33 -3.38 -9.17
CA ASP A 440 3.18 -3.29 -8.28
C ASP A 440 3.08 -4.55 -7.40
N HIS A 441 3.16 -4.34 -6.09
CA HIS A 441 3.12 -5.41 -5.09
C HIS A 441 1.84 -6.25 -5.15
N ARG A 442 0.68 -5.65 -5.53
CA ARG A 442 -0.59 -6.37 -5.62
C ARG A 442 -0.65 -7.29 -6.83
N ILE A 443 -0.05 -6.88 -7.95
CA ILE A 443 0.09 -7.73 -9.13
C ILE A 443 1.00 -8.92 -8.81
N ALA A 444 2.16 -8.66 -8.18
CA ALA A 444 3.10 -9.72 -7.79
C ALA A 444 2.45 -10.75 -6.85
N MET A 445 1.78 -10.28 -5.78
CA MET A 445 1.13 -11.17 -4.80
C MET A 445 -0.07 -11.90 -5.39
N ALA A 446 -0.90 -11.26 -6.23
CA ALA A 446 -2.04 -11.91 -6.87
C ALA A 446 -1.59 -13.00 -7.86
N ALA A 447 -0.54 -12.71 -8.67
CA ALA A 447 0.07 -13.71 -9.55
C ALA A 447 0.67 -14.89 -8.73
N ALA A 448 1.30 -14.59 -7.58
CA ALA A 448 1.83 -15.62 -6.68
C ALA A 448 0.72 -16.53 -6.15
N ILE A 449 -0.41 -15.97 -5.70
CA ILE A 449 -1.55 -16.77 -5.22
C ILE A 449 -2.13 -17.63 -6.35
N ALA A 450 -2.33 -17.08 -7.55
CA ALA A 450 -2.77 -17.87 -8.71
C ALA A 450 -1.78 -19.00 -9.02
N ALA A 451 -0.47 -18.71 -8.96
CA ALA A 451 0.60 -19.65 -9.23
C ALA A 451 0.66 -20.81 -8.23
N THR A 452 0.19 -20.65 -6.98
CA THR A 452 0.16 -21.75 -6.01
C THR A 452 -0.68 -22.95 -6.45
N ARG A 453 -1.62 -22.74 -7.38
CA ARG A 453 -2.48 -23.78 -7.97
C ARG A 453 -2.18 -24.07 -9.45
N ALA A 454 -1.16 -23.42 -10.02
CA ALA A 454 -0.74 -23.69 -11.39
C ALA A 454 0.11 -24.96 -11.47
N SER A 455 0.04 -25.71 -12.57
CA SER A 455 0.92 -26.86 -12.79
C SER A 455 2.33 -26.40 -13.16
N GLY A 456 3.36 -26.92 -12.45
CA GLY A 456 4.77 -26.56 -12.67
C GLY A 456 5.24 -25.39 -11.84
N GLU A 457 6.22 -24.65 -12.35
CA GLU A 457 6.86 -23.53 -11.65
C GLU A 457 6.48 -22.19 -12.30
N THR A 458 6.21 -21.20 -11.50
CA THR A 458 5.99 -19.80 -11.93
C THR A 458 7.12 -18.94 -11.39
N GLU A 459 7.78 -18.20 -12.27
CA GLU A 459 8.78 -17.19 -11.91
C GLU A 459 8.10 -15.81 -11.88
N ILE A 460 8.23 -15.07 -10.76
CA ILE A 460 7.72 -13.70 -10.63
C ILE A 460 8.91 -12.74 -10.64
N GLU A 461 9.03 -11.95 -11.69
CA GLU A 461 10.07 -10.93 -11.84
C GLU A 461 9.69 -9.63 -11.13
N GLY A 462 10.68 -8.97 -10.51
CA GLY A 462 10.47 -7.72 -9.78
C GLY A 462 9.72 -7.94 -8.46
N ALA A 463 9.88 -9.11 -7.84
CA ALA A 463 9.20 -9.52 -6.62
C ALA A 463 9.56 -8.65 -5.40
N GLU A 464 10.67 -7.90 -5.46
CA GLU A 464 11.08 -6.98 -4.38
C GLU A 464 10.05 -5.88 -4.09
N CYS A 465 9.19 -5.54 -5.06
CA CYS A 465 8.14 -4.54 -4.86
C CYS A 465 7.11 -4.94 -3.77
N VAL A 466 7.04 -6.23 -3.42
CA VAL A 466 6.13 -6.73 -2.37
C VAL A 466 6.49 -6.14 -1.00
N SER A 467 7.78 -5.85 -0.74
CA SER A 467 8.26 -5.24 0.51
C SER A 467 7.67 -3.85 0.80
N VAL A 468 7.10 -3.18 -0.21
CA VAL A 468 6.42 -1.88 -0.08
C VAL A 468 5.16 -1.97 0.80
N SER A 469 4.54 -3.15 0.92
CA SER A 469 3.31 -3.34 1.72
C SER A 469 3.27 -4.61 2.54
N PHE A 470 4.03 -5.63 2.18
CA PHE A 470 4.06 -6.90 2.90
C PHE A 470 5.49 -7.49 2.91
N PRO A 471 6.40 -6.95 3.72
CA PRO A 471 7.69 -7.60 3.94
C PRO A 471 7.52 -9.04 4.40
N GLY A 472 8.21 -10.00 3.76
CA GLY A 472 8.14 -11.43 4.11
C GLY A 472 6.94 -12.21 3.57
N PHE A 473 6.13 -11.66 2.66
CA PHE A 473 4.98 -12.34 2.06
C PHE A 473 5.31 -13.74 1.53
N PHE A 474 6.37 -13.89 0.75
CA PHE A 474 6.74 -15.17 0.16
C PHE A 474 7.19 -16.21 1.21
N ASP A 475 7.79 -15.76 2.32
CA ASP A 475 8.16 -16.65 3.44
C ASP A 475 6.91 -17.18 4.16
N VAL A 476 5.93 -16.30 4.39
CA VAL A 476 4.64 -16.70 4.97
C VAL A 476 3.92 -17.67 4.04
N LEU A 477 3.90 -17.39 2.73
CA LEU A 477 3.26 -18.25 1.74
C LEU A 477 3.90 -19.65 1.71
N ARG A 478 5.24 -19.73 1.71
CA ARG A 478 5.97 -21.00 1.78
C ARG A 478 5.67 -21.78 3.05
N ARG A 479 5.62 -21.10 4.20
CA ARG A 479 5.34 -21.72 5.51
C ARG A 479 3.95 -22.34 5.58
N LEU A 480 2.94 -21.71 5.01
CA LEU A 480 1.55 -22.19 5.04
C LEU A 480 1.28 -23.30 4.02
N GLY A 481 2.07 -23.40 2.93
CA GLY A 481 1.95 -24.41 1.89
C GLY A 481 2.82 -25.67 2.11
N ASN A 482 3.58 -25.73 3.21
CA ASN A 482 4.40 -26.87 3.59
C ASN A 482 3.67 -27.72 4.63
#